data_bd074880405d765f5bbcdd50f096c895
#
_entry.id   bd074880405d765f5bbcdd50f096c895
#
_cell.length_a   1.000
_cell.length_b   1.000
_cell.length_c   1.000
_cell.angle_alpha   90.00
_cell.angle_beta   90.00
_cell.angle_gamma   90.00
#
_symmetry.space_group_name_H-M   'P 1'
#
loop_
_entity.id
_entity.type
_entity.pdbx_description
1 polymer ?
#
loop_
_entity_poly.entity_id
_entity_poly.type
_entity_poly.pdbx_seq_one_letter_code
_entity_poly.pdbx_strand_id
1 'polypeptide(L)'
;ICKLIGIDFTCSYSPEGSTNASGAVYCTQGAIELQYCNIYNNISKGEGTGDGIGAGIHIYGGLYHIKDCNVYNNKAHKTGAGFRCTSRSSKKANGVIERCYFGNNEVESRYGGAIAQSSGENMWIINSTIVDNKAFYEGAGICANGSSFDDDVRAVHIINCTIAGNTCAADPSELYAEDTETGTVTNPGSWLGSQIRIACDPAVNICNSIIVGREDDGTVAKAAIVLTGTEKTPSSAYLNSYGGSILGTFGSVMNSPTIAINWNNDHMDGSNPNTYSKIFGTTTAGENGGFT
;
A
#
# COMPACT_ATOMS: atom_id res chain seq x y z
N ILE A 1 -6.31 13.03 22.54
CA ILE A 1 -6.44 13.02 21.06
C ILE A 1 -5.95 14.36 20.55
N CYS A 2 -4.95 14.33 19.67
CA CYS A 2 -4.52 15.51 18.93
C CYS A 2 -5.38 15.63 17.67
N LYS A 3 -6.05 16.76 17.48
CA LYS A 3 -6.88 17.01 16.30
C LYS A 3 -6.33 18.19 15.52
N LEU A 4 -6.05 17.98 14.23
CA LEU A 4 -5.51 18.97 13.30
C LEU A 4 -6.48 19.12 12.13
N ILE A 5 -6.92 20.34 11.85
CA ILE A 5 -7.97 20.61 10.87
C ILE A 5 -7.53 21.72 9.93
N GLY A 6 -7.68 21.49 8.61
CA GLY A 6 -7.47 22.50 7.59
C GLY A 6 -6.04 23.00 7.50
N ILE A 7 -5.05 22.10 7.72
CA ILE A 7 -3.62 22.46 7.75
C ILE A 7 -2.91 21.89 6.54
N ASP A 8 -2.05 22.69 5.93
CA ASP A 8 -1.13 22.27 4.92
C ASP A 8 0.23 21.88 5.54
N PHE A 9 0.60 20.61 5.42
CA PHE A 9 1.89 20.08 5.86
C PHE A 9 2.76 19.86 4.62
N THR A 10 3.74 20.73 4.43
CA THR A 10 4.57 20.70 3.22
C THR A 10 6.03 21.05 3.50
N CYS A 11 6.89 20.68 2.56
CA CYS A 11 8.33 20.98 2.58
C CYS A 11 9.08 20.42 3.79
N SER A 12 8.57 19.39 4.46
CA SER A 12 9.33 18.65 5.46
C SER A 12 10.44 17.86 4.77
N TYR A 13 11.64 17.96 5.31
CA TYR A 13 12.81 17.25 4.78
C TYR A 13 13.58 16.55 5.88
N SER A 14 13.72 15.24 5.76
CA SER A 14 14.56 14.43 6.62
C SER A 14 15.75 13.90 5.82
N PRO A 15 17.01 14.34 6.14
CA PRO A 15 18.18 14.00 5.35
C PRO A 15 18.63 12.55 5.53
N GLU A 16 19.51 12.11 4.65
CA GLU A 16 20.26 10.86 4.78
C GLU A 16 21.01 10.81 6.12
N GLY A 17 21.09 9.62 6.73
CA GLY A 17 21.79 9.41 8.01
C GLY A 17 21.03 9.87 9.25
N SER A 18 19.82 10.42 9.13
CA SER A 18 19.04 10.72 10.32
C SER A 18 18.41 9.42 10.87
N THR A 19 18.62 9.19 12.18
CA THR A 19 18.20 7.94 12.86
C THR A 19 16.71 7.87 13.21
N ASN A 20 15.95 8.92 12.93
CA ASN A 20 14.51 9.00 13.18
C ASN A 20 13.81 9.74 12.03
N ALA A 21 14.18 9.43 10.80
CA ALA A 21 13.59 10.05 9.62
C ALA A 21 12.11 9.68 9.51
N SER A 22 11.27 10.61 9.88
CA SER A 22 9.82 10.48 9.86
C SER A 22 9.18 11.65 9.14
N GLY A 23 7.96 11.46 8.69
CA GLY A 23 7.26 12.41 7.87
C GLY A 23 6.89 13.74 8.51
N ALA A 24 6.18 14.56 7.74
CA ALA A 24 5.67 15.85 8.17
C ALA A 24 4.75 15.74 9.39
N VAL A 25 3.99 14.64 9.47
CA VAL A 25 3.16 14.30 10.64
C VAL A 25 3.69 13.00 11.26
N TYR A 26 4.16 13.07 12.48
CA TYR A 26 4.62 11.90 13.24
C TYR A 26 3.86 11.76 14.55
N CYS A 27 3.18 10.63 14.72
CA CYS A 27 2.46 10.32 15.95
C CYS A 27 3.02 9.02 16.56
N THR A 28 3.47 9.09 17.81
CA THR A 28 3.96 7.93 18.55
C THR A 28 3.07 7.64 19.76
N GLN A 29 2.46 6.45 19.78
CA GLN A 29 1.68 5.90 20.90
C GLN A 29 0.47 6.71 21.36
N GLY A 30 0.07 7.71 20.59
CA GLY A 30 -1.06 8.60 20.92
C GLY A 30 -2.31 8.30 20.10
N ALA A 31 -3.19 9.28 20.06
CA ALA A 31 -4.32 9.31 19.14
C ALA A 31 -4.30 10.61 18.35
N ILE A 32 -4.46 10.54 17.04
CA ILE A 32 -4.45 11.68 16.13
C ILE A 32 -5.66 11.63 15.20
N GLU A 33 -6.25 12.78 14.96
CA GLU A 33 -7.25 13.01 13.93
C GLU A 33 -6.76 14.12 13.00
N LEU A 34 -6.68 13.81 11.70
CA LEU A 34 -6.42 14.79 10.64
C LEU A 34 -7.70 14.96 9.83
N GLN A 35 -8.13 16.20 9.63
CA GLN A 35 -9.33 16.49 8.86
C GLN A 35 -9.12 17.70 7.95
N TYR A 36 -9.53 17.60 6.69
CA TYR A 36 -9.38 18.65 5.67
C TYR A 36 -7.95 19.18 5.52
N CYS A 37 -6.96 18.30 5.70
CA CYS A 37 -5.54 18.63 5.60
C CYS A 37 -4.98 18.27 4.22
N ASN A 38 -3.99 19.05 3.77
CA ASN A 38 -3.17 18.68 2.62
C ASN A 38 -1.76 18.34 3.11
N ILE A 39 -1.27 17.16 2.76
CA ILE A 39 0.05 16.66 3.16
C ILE A 39 0.85 16.35 1.90
N TYR A 40 1.75 17.23 1.52
CA TYR A 40 2.37 17.15 0.20
C TYR A 40 3.80 17.68 0.13
N ASN A 41 4.56 17.23 -0.88
CA ASN A 41 5.94 17.64 -1.13
C ASN A 41 6.86 17.44 0.09
N ASN A 42 6.64 16.38 0.85
CA ASN A 42 7.48 16.02 1.99
C ASN A 42 8.47 14.91 1.59
N ILE A 43 9.68 14.97 2.10
CA ILE A 43 10.77 14.06 1.74
C ILE A 43 11.38 13.44 2.98
N SER A 44 11.51 12.11 2.96
CA SER A 44 12.18 11.33 4.01
C SER A 44 13.24 10.41 3.39
N LYS A 45 14.54 10.78 3.54
CA LYS A 45 15.68 10.13 2.87
C LYS A 45 16.55 9.24 3.77
N GLY A 46 16.17 9.03 5.02
CA GLY A 46 16.99 8.21 5.92
C GLY A 46 17.24 6.80 5.39
N GLU A 47 18.48 6.30 5.55
CA GLU A 47 18.91 4.99 5.03
C GLU A 47 18.99 3.89 6.11
N GLY A 48 18.96 4.23 7.39
CA GLY A 48 19.00 3.29 8.52
C GLY A 48 17.84 2.30 8.56
N THR A 49 17.87 1.30 9.41
CA THR A 49 16.86 0.24 9.49
C THR A 49 15.44 0.72 9.83
N GLY A 50 15.30 1.91 10.39
CA GLY A 50 14.02 2.56 10.72
C GLY A 50 13.76 3.85 9.95
N ASP A 51 14.60 4.21 9.00
CA ASP A 51 14.67 5.54 8.41
C ASP A 51 14.07 5.57 7.00
N GLY A 52 13.79 6.76 6.48
CA GLY A 52 13.26 6.95 5.14
C GLY A 52 11.84 6.42 4.96
N ILE A 53 11.02 6.52 5.99
CA ILE A 53 9.67 5.95 6.02
C ILE A 53 8.62 7.02 6.31
N GLY A 54 7.43 6.89 5.72
CA GLY A 54 6.28 7.72 6.03
C GLY A 54 6.53 9.22 5.79
N ALA A 55 6.92 9.62 4.59
CA ALA A 55 7.29 11.02 4.32
C ALA A 55 6.15 12.02 4.59
N GLY A 56 4.91 11.68 4.26
CA GLY A 56 3.74 12.47 4.62
C GLY A 56 3.33 12.24 6.08
N ILE A 57 2.84 11.05 6.39
CA ILE A 57 2.27 10.70 7.69
C ILE A 57 2.91 9.41 8.20
N HIS A 58 3.40 9.40 9.43
CA HIS A 58 3.88 8.19 10.10
C HIS A 58 3.23 8.02 11.48
N ILE A 59 2.51 6.92 11.64
CA ILE A 59 1.91 6.50 12.91
C ILE A 59 2.72 5.34 13.50
N TYR A 60 3.34 5.56 14.63
CA TYR A 60 4.16 4.57 15.33
C TYR A 60 3.47 4.11 16.63
N GLY A 61 2.48 3.26 16.48
CA GLY A 61 1.58 2.82 17.53
C GLY A 61 0.52 3.88 17.88
N GLY A 62 -0.66 3.42 18.29
CA GLY A 62 -1.76 4.28 18.70
C GLY A 62 -2.91 4.35 17.69
N LEU A 63 -3.82 5.27 17.89
CA LEU A 63 -5.03 5.38 17.10
C LEU A 63 -4.92 6.52 16.08
N TYR A 64 -5.51 6.32 14.91
CA TYR A 64 -5.56 7.39 13.90
C TYR A 64 -6.92 7.44 13.20
N HIS A 65 -7.31 8.65 12.82
CA HIS A 65 -8.42 8.92 11.93
C HIS A 65 -8.00 10.01 10.94
N ILE A 66 -7.81 9.62 9.70
CA ILE A 66 -7.45 10.52 8.61
C ILE A 66 -8.67 10.66 7.72
N LYS A 67 -9.19 11.87 7.62
CA LYS A 67 -10.50 12.11 7.01
C LYS A 67 -10.49 13.33 6.11
N ASP A 68 -11.10 13.22 4.95
CA ASP A 68 -11.25 14.34 4.01
C ASP A 68 -9.90 15.03 3.70
N CYS A 69 -8.81 14.25 3.58
CA CYS A 69 -7.45 14.74 3.41
C CYS A 69 -6.88 14.39 2.03
N ASN A 70 -5.97 15.24 1.55
CA ASN A 70 -5.19 14.99 0.35
C ASN A 70 -3.72 14.73 0.72
N VAL A 71 -3.19 13.58 0.32
CA VAL A 71 -1.82 13.14 0.62
C VAL A 71 -1.12 12.85 -0.71
N TYR A 72 -0.27 13.75 -1.16
CA TYR A 72 0.26 13.65 -2.52
C TYR A 72 1.68 14.20 -2.68
N ASN A 73 2.40 13.73 -3.71
CA ASN A 73 3.77 14.14 -4.03
C ASN A 73 4.74 13.99 -2.84
N ASN A 74 4.51 13.04 -1.93
CA ASN A 74 5.46 12.76 -0.87
C ASN A 74 6.46 11.70 -1.32
N LYS A 75 7.71 11.81 -0.87
CA LYS A 75 8.79 10.93 -1.30
C LYS A 75 9.52 10.32 -0.11
N ALA A 76 9.52 8.99 -0.03
CA ALA A 76 10.22 8.24 1.01
C ALA A 76 11.28 7.33 0.40
N HIS A 77 12.39 7.14 1.11
CA HIS A 77 13.42 6.22 0.65
C HIS A 77 12.92 4.76 0.68
N LYS A 78 12.21 4.34 1.73
CA LYS A 78 11.87 2.92 1.91
C LYS A 78 10.41 2.54 1.79
N THR A 79 9.52 3.09 2.59
CA THR A 79 8.13 2.59 2.62
C THR A 79 7.12 3.67 3.00
N GLY A 80 5.91 3.59 2.42
CA GLY A 80 4.77 4.39 2.81
C GLY A 80 4.98 5.89 2.62
N ALA A 81 5.32 6.33 1.42
CA ALA A 81 5.62 7.75 1.19
C ALA A 81 4.45 8.67 1.57
N GLY A 82 3.21 8.30 1.27
CA GLY A 82 2.04 9.03 1.72
C GLY A 82 1.74 8.79 3.19
N PHE A 83 1.49 7.53 3.55
CA PHE A 83 1.11 7.11 4.90
C PHE A 83 1.81 5.82 5.29
N ARG A 84 2.32 5.78 6.50
CA ARG A 84 2.80 4.56 7.12
C ARG A 84 2.23 4.37 8.52
N CYS A 85 1.82 3.15 8.85
CA CYS A 85 1.57 2.78 10.23
C CYS A 85 2.39 1.54 10.62
N THR A 86 2.85 1.55 11.86
CA THR A 86 3.63 0.47 12.46
C THR A 86 3.25 0.34 13.94
N SER A 87 3.06 -0.87 14.42
CA SER A 87 2.88 -1.11 15.85
C SER A 87 4.18 -0.97 16.61
N ARG A 88 4.10 -0.52 17.86
CA ARG A 88 5.26 -0.40 18.75
C ARG A 88 5.02 -1.16 20.04
N SER A 89 5.77 -2.22 20.28
CA SER A 89 5.67 -3.03 21.50
C SER A 89 4.21 -3.38 21.83
N SER A 90 3.70 -2.92 22.95
CA SER A 90 2.30 -3.12 23.39
C SER A 90 1.30 -2.11 22.78
N LYS A 91 1.76 -1.14 22.00
CA LYS A 91 0.91 -0.11 21.38
C LYS A 91 0.73 -0.41 19.90
N LYS A 92 -0.41 -0.94 19.59
CA LYS A 92 -0.78 -1.32 18.23
C LYS A 92 -1.36 -0.14 17.45
N ALA A 93 -1.05 -0.05 16.15
CA ALA A 93 -1.57 1.00 15.30
C ALA A 93 -2.90 0.57 14.68
N ASN A 94 -3.99 1.20 15.09
CA ASN A 94 -5.33 0.96 14.56
C ASN A 94 -5.94 2.25 14.06
N GLY A 95 -6.70 2.20 12.97
CA GLY A 95 -7.41 3.40 12.56
C GLY A 95 -8.12 3.35 11.23
N VAL A 96 -8.60 4.53 10.85
CA VAL A 96 -9.46 4.73 9.70
C VAL A 96 -8.86 5.81 8.81
N ILE A 97 -8.87 5.54 7.52
CA ILE A 97 -8.61 6.49 6.43
C ILE A 97 -9.92 6.58 5.64
N GLU A 98 -10.57 7.73 5.64
CA GLU A 98 -11.85 7.87 4.95
C GLU A 98 -11.95 9.14 4.10
N ARG A 99 -12.53 9.02 2.92
CA ARG A 99 -12.69 10.11 1.95
C ARG A 99 -11.39 10.87 1.69
N CYS A 100 -10.30 10.11 1.51
CA CYS A 100 -8.98 10.66 1.28
C CYS A 100 -8.52 10.41 -0.17
N TYR A 101 -7.66 11.30 -0.63
CA TYR A 101 -6.94 11.15 -1.87
C TYR A 101 -5.46 10.87 -1.57
N PHE A 102 -4.91 9.83 -2.19
CA PHE A 102 -3.48 9.51 -2.17
C PHE A 102 -2.97 9.45 -3.61
N GLY A 103 -2.16 10.41 -4.03
CA GLY A 103 -1.68 10.49 -5.40
C GLY A 103 -0.22 10.88 -5.54
N ASN A 104 0.46 10.34 -6.55
CA ASN A 104 1.85 10.67 -6.87
C ASN A 104 2.84 10.56 -5.69
N ASN A 105 2.58 9.68 -4.72
CA ASN A 105 3.56 9.40 -3.68
C ASN A 105 4.56 8.37 -4.19
N GLU A 106 5.85 8.54 -3.87
CA GLU A 106 6.94 7.74 -4.41
C GLU A 106 7.82 7.12 -3.33
N VAL A 107 8.06 5.82 -3.44
CA VAL A 107 9.05 5.09 -2.65
C VAL A 107 10.21 4.68 -3.54
N GLU A 108 11.46 5.05 -3.15
CA GLU A 108 12.64 4.89 -3.99
C GLU A 108 13.26 3.50 -3.97
N SER A 109 13.11 2.73 -2.89
CA SER A 109 13.86 1.47 -2.74
C SER A 109 13.07 0.25 -2.25
N ARG A 110 11.79 0.41 -1.84
CA ARG A 110 10.99 -0.71 -1.30
C ARG A 110 9.50 -0.65 -1.71
N TYR A 111 8.60 -0.79 -0.74
CA TYR A 111 7.18 -1.11 -0.89
C TYR A 111 6.26 0.03 -0.44
N GLY A 112 5.01 0.03 -0.95
CA GLY A 112 3.95 0.88 -0.44
C GLY A 112 4.14 2.36 -0.82
N GLY A 113 4.01 2.68 -2.08
CA GLY A 113 4.14 4.07 -2.56
C GLY A 113 3.20 5.02 -1.82
N ALA A 114 1.91 4.74 -1.83
CA ALA A 114 0.93 5.55 -1.10
C ALA A 114 0.85 5.15 0.37
N ILE A 115 0.48 3.90 0.66
CA ILE A 115 0.15 3.42 2.01
C ILE A 115 0.98 2.18 2.33
N ALA A 116 1.61 2.15 3.50
CA ALA A 116 2.25 0.97 4.04
C ALA A 116 1.77 0.69 5.46
N GLN A 117 1.22 -0.51 5.67
CA GLN A 117 0.99 -1.09 6.99
C GLN A 117 2.14 -2.06 7.29
N SER A 118 2.81 -1.86 8.40
CA SER A 118 3.86 -2.75 8.87
C SER A 118 3.63 -3.07 10.33
N SER A 119 3.27 -4.31 10.63
CA SER A 119 2.93 -4.74 11.98
C SER A 119 1.79 -3.93 12.64
N GLY A 120 0.93 -3.32 11.84
CA GLY A 120 -0.32 -2.69 12.30
C GLY A 120 -1.38 -3.75 12.59
N GLU A 121 -2.46 -3.38 13.30
CA GLU A 121 -3.58 -4.31 13.53
C GLU A 121 -4.65 -4.16 12.47
N ASN A 122 -5.57 -3.24 12.69
CA ASN A 122 -6.66 -3.03 11.75
C ASN A 122 -6.56 -1.66 11.09
N MET A 123 -6.63 -1.67 9.78
CA MET A 123 -6.71 -0.47 8.96
C MET A 123 -7.98 -0.52 8.14
N TRP A 124 -8.78 0.53 8.25
CA TRP A 124 -9.96 0.71 7.42
C TRP A 124 -9.70 1.81 6.41
N ILE A 125 -9.85 1.51 5.13
CA ILE A 125 -9.74 2.49 4.04
C ILE A 125 -11.12 2.54 3.38
N ILE A 126 -11.77 3.68 3.46
CA ILE A 126 -13.18 3.82 3.10
C ILE A 126 -13.36 5.01 2.17
N ASN A 127 -14.13 4.84 1.10
CA ASN A 127 -14.50 5.92 0.16
C ASN A 127 -13.29 6.75 -0.32
N SER A 128 -12.15 6.09 -0.55
CA SER A 128 -10.89 6.77 -0.82
C SER A 128 -10.33 6.42 -2.21
N THR A 129 -9.52 7.33 -2.74
CA THR A 129 -8.88 7.19 -4.05
C THR A 129 -7.36 7.11 -3.89
N ILE A 130 -6.74 6.08 -4.43
CA ILE A 130 -5.30 5.79 -4.35
C ILE A 130 -4.77 5.55 -5.76
N VAL A 131 -4.18 6.58 -6.36
CA VAL A 131 -3.83 6.58 -7.80
C VAL A 131 -2.45 7.16 -8.07
N ASP A 132 -1.80 6.70 -9.15
CA ASP A 132 -0.53 7.23 -9.67
C ASP A 132 0.63 7.24 -8.66
N ASN A 133 0.57 6.37 -7.65
CA ASN A 133 1.67 6.23 -6.72
C ASN A 133 2.73 5.27 -7.28
N LYS A 134 3.97 5.44 -6.82
CA LYS A 134 5.10 4.64 -7.27
C LYS A 134 5.79 3.94 -6.12
N ALA A 135 6.14 2.68 -6.33
CA ALA A 135 7.04 1.94 -5.47
C ALA A 135 8.20 1.38 -6.30
N PHE A 136 9.33 1.12 -5.65
CA PHE A 136 10.42 0.43 -6.35
C PHE A 136 10.04 -1.02 -6.60
N TYR A 137 9.58 -1.72 -5.56
CA TYR A 137 9.22 -3.14 -5.68
C TYR A 137 7.72 -3.37 -5.90
N GLU A 138 6.92 -3.44 -4.86
CA GLU A 138 5.55 -3.93 -4.91
C GLU A 138 4.59 -3.06 -4.08
N GLY A 139 3.29 -3.17 -4.37
CA GLY A 139 2.26 -2.48 -3.61
C GLY A 139 2.36 -0.97 -3.69
N ALA A 140 2.57 -0.41 -4.88
CA ALA A 140 2.68 1.03 -5.06
C ALA A 140 1.46 1.79 -4.53
N GLY A 141 0.27 1.20 -4.61
CA GLY A 141 -0.92 1.69 -3.92
C GLY A 141 -0.85 1.36 -2.43
N ILE A 142 -0.94 0.08 -2.08
CA ILE A 142 -0.99 -0.38 -0.69
C ILE A 142 -0.03 -1.55 -0.49
N CYS A 143 0.81 -1.47 0.54
CA CYS A 143 1.55 -2.61 1.06
C CYS A 143 1.00 -3.00 2.43
N ALA A 144 0.31 -4.13 2.49
CA ALA A 144 -0.14 -4.76 3.72
C ALA A 144 0.89 -5.80 4.16
N ASN A 145 1.65 -5.50 5.22
CA ASN A 145 2.70 -6.36 5.75
C ASN A 145 2.46 -6.64 7.22
N GLY A 146 2.07 -7.86 7.55
CA GLY A 146 1.96 -8.33 8.92
C GLY A 146 3.31 -8.86 9.44
N SER A 147 3.50 -8.89 10.74
CA SER A 147 4.56 -9.67 11.37
C SER A 147 3.95 -10.86 12.08
N SER A 148 4.56 -12.02 11.95
CA SER A 148 4.10 -13.34 12.46
C SER A 148 4.16 -13.50 13.99
N PHE A 149 4.01 -12.44 14.78
CA PHE A 149 4.35 -12.51 16.18
C PHE A 149 3.18 -12.72 17.16
N ASP A 150 1.94 -12.63 16.72
CA ASP A 150 0.79 -12.83 17.62
C ASP A 150 -0.40 -13.49 16.90
N ASP A 151 -1.19 -14.26 17.63
CA ASP A 151 -2.41 -14.94 17.18
C ASP A 151 -3.59 -14.00 16.79
N ASP A 152 -3.38 -12.71 16.79
CA ASP A 152 -4.41 -11.71 16.47
C ASP A 152 -4.60 -11.56 14.96
N VAL A 153 -5.83 -11.67 14.52
CA VAL A 153 -6.22 -11.45 13.12
C VAL A 153 -6.06 -9.98 12.78
N ARG A 154 -5.06 -9.68 11.97
CA ARG A 154 -4.81 -8.34 11.43
C ARG A 154 -5.49 -8.20 10.09
N ALA A 155 -6.13 -7.08 9.85
CA ALA A 155 -6.83 -6.89 8.60
C ALA A 155 -6.69 -5.47 8.03
N VAL A 156 -6.58 -5.42 6.70
CA VAL A 156 -6.80 -4.19 5.93
C VAL A 156 -8.17 -4.31 5.26
N HIS A 157 -9.07 -3.40 5.61
CA HIS A 157 -10.40 -3.36 5.03
C HIS A 157 -10.47 -2.24 3.99
N ILE A 158 -10.83 -2.58 2.76
CA ILE A 158 -10.93 -1.68 1.61
C ILE A 158 -12.38 -1.65 1.14
N ILE A 159 -13.04 -0.52 1.35
CA ILE A 159 -14.48 -0.39 1.12
C ILE A 159 -14.77 0.84 0.27
N ASN A 160 -15.49 0.67 -0.83
CA ASN A 160 -15.85 1.76 -1.75
C ASN A 160 -14.65 2.56 -2.23
N CYS A 161 -13.54 1.91 -2.54
CA CYS A 161 -12.30 2.58 -2.93
C CYS A 161 -11.97 2.41 -4.41
N THR A 162 -11.21 3.36 -4.94
CA THR A 162 -10.56 3.23 -6.24
C THR A 162 -9.04 3.16 -6.04
N ILE A 163 -8.43 2.05 -6.43
CA ILE A 163 -6.99 1.82 -6.36
C ILE A 163 -6.53 1.46 -7.78
N ALA A 164 -5.94 2.43 -8.46
CA ALA A 164 -5.68 2.29 -9.88
C ALA A 164 -4.47 3.10 -10.35
N GLY A 165 -3.85 2.70 -11.44
CA GLY A 165 -2.77 3.46 -12.06
C GLY A 165 -1.46 3.52 -11.26
N ASN A 166 -1.35 2.80 -10.14
CA ASN A 166 -0.12 2.75 -9.36
C ASN A 166 0.91 1.85 -10.05
N THR A 167 2.20 2.23 -10.00
CA THR A 167 3.26 1.56 -10.77
C THR A 167 4.43 1.13 -9.91
N CYS A 168 5.07 0.03 -10.31
CA CYS A 168 6.30 -0.48 -9.70
C CYS A 168 7.47 -0.30 -10.68
N ALA A 169 8.61 0.21 -10.18
CA ALA A 169 9.75 0.57 -11.02
C ALA A 169 10.69 -0.60 -11.31
N ALA A 170 10.83 -1.56 -10.38
CA ALA A 170 11.79 -2.65 -10.54
C ALA A 170 11.39 -3.65 -11.62
N ASP A 171 12.39 -4.16 -12.31
CA ASP A 171 12.23 -5.34 -13.14
C ASP A 171 12.05 -6.57 -12.23
N PRO A 172 11.06 -7.41 -12.48
CA PRO A 172 10.87 -8.64 -11.72
C PRO A 172 12.11 -9.54 -11.64
N SER A 173 12.96 -9.51 -12.66
CA SER A 173 14.19 -10.29 -12.70
C SER A 173 15.28 -9.78 -11.77
N GLU A 174 15.24 -8.48 -11.41
CA GLU A 174 16.23 -7.87 -10.51
C GLU A 174 15.88 -8.08 -9.03
N LEU A 175 14.62 -8.30 -8.73
CA LEU A 175 14.09 -8.36 -7.37
C LEU A 175 14.58 -9.53 -6.52
N TYR A 176 14.97 -10.60 -7.16
CA TYR A 176 15.27 -11.89 -6.51
C TYR A 176 16.67 -12.39 -6.81
N ALA A 177 17.50 -11.58 -7.45
CA ALA A 177 18.89 -11.94 -7.79
C ALA A 177 19.87 -11.84 -6.61
N GLU A 178 19.51 -11.14 -5.53
CA GLU A 178 20.46 -10.76 -4.47
C GLU A 178 20.20 -11.34 -3.07
N ASP A 179 19.21 -12.18 -2.84
CA ASP A 179 19.15 -12.86 -1.54
C ASP A 179 20.10 -14.07 -1.51
N THR A 180 21.39 -13.77 -1.52
CA THR A 180 22.46 -14.77 -1.53
C THR A 180 22.71 -15.39 -0.15
N GLU A 181 21.99 -14.99 0.91
CA GLU A 181 22.20 -15.58 2.25
C GLU A 181 21.44 -16.89 2.47
N THR A 182 20.46 -17.22 1.66
CA THR A 182 19.68 -18.46 1.85
C THR A 182 19.82 -19.50 0.73
N GLY A 183 20.48 -19.20 -0.35
CA GLY A 183 20.79 -20.15 -1.43
C GLY A 183 19.59 -20.68 -2.22
N THR A 184 18.39 -20.16 -2.01
CA THR A 184 17.18 -20.57 -2.71
C THR A 184 16.57 -19.39 -3.44
N VAL A 185 17.09 -19.11 -4.63
CA VAL A 185 16.48 -18.17 -5.55
C VAL A 185 15.38 -18.90 -6.33
N THR A 186 14.19 -18.90 -5.85
CA THR A 186 13.03 -19.13 -6.72
C THR A 186 12.67 -17.78 -7.33
N ASN A 187 13.13 -17.59 -8.56
CA ASN A 187 12.72 -16.45 -9.37
C ASN A 187 11.23 -16.63 -9.76
N PRO A 188 10.29 -15.97 -9.13
CA PRO A 188 8.89 -16.08 -9.49
C PRO A 188 8.54 -15.25 -10.72
N GLY A 189 9.53 -14.72 -11.41
CA GLY A 189 9.46 -13.99 -12.67
C GLY A 189 8.05 -13.51 -13.02
N SER A 190 7.71 -12.30 -12.73
CA SER A 190 6.51 -11.64 -13.25
C SER A 190 5.38 -11.20 -12.30
N TRP A 191 5.51 -11.29 -10.99
CA TRP A 191 4.37 -11.03 -10.10
C TRP A 191 4.55 -9.78 -9.24
N LEU A 192 4.69 -8.61 -9.82
CA LEU A 192 4.67 -7.36 -9.08
C LEU A 192 3.24 -6.88 -8.93
N GLY A 193 2.69 -6.93 -7.71
CA GLY A 193 1.39 -6.35 -7.37
C GLY A 193 1.48 -4.85 -7.33
N SER A 194 1.12 -4.18 -8.40
CA SER A 194 1.25 -2.73 -8.49
C SER A 194 0.26 -1.99 -7.60
N GLN A 195 -0.94 -2.51 -7.45
CA GLN A 195 -1.97 -1.84 -6.66
C GLN A 195 -1.90 -2.27 -5.19
N ILE A 196 -1.85 -3.56 -4.91
CA ILE A 196 -1.83 -4.10 -3.55
C ILE A 196 -0.81 -5.23 -3.45
N ARG A 197 0.05 -5.14 -2.44
CA ARG A 197 0.88 -6.23 -1.96
C ARG A 197 0.36 -6.72 -0.62
N ILE A 198 0.17 -8.04 -0.49
CA ILE A 198 -0.20 -8.70 0.75
C ILE A 198 0.96 -9.61 1.16
N ALA A 199 1.63 -9.29 2.25
CA ALA A 199 2.77 -10.06 2.72
C ALA A 199 2.63 -10.43 4.18
N CYS A 200 2.81 -11.70 4.51
CA CYS A 200 2.70 -12.25 5.86
C CYS A 200 1.34 -11.96 6.52
N ASP A 201 0.64 -12.90 6.92
CA ASP A 201 -0.55 -12.97 7.80
C ASP A 201 -1.67 -11.88 7.82
N PRO A 202 -1.62 -10.69 7.21
CA PRO A 202 -2.78 -9.85 7.22
C PRO A 202 -3.86 -10.40 6.30
N ALA A 203 -5.09 -10.37 6.76
CA ALA A 203 -6.24 -10.49 5.87
C ALA A 203 -6.46 -9.15 5.15
N VAL A 204 -6.65 -9.18 3.82
CA VAL A 204 -7.16 -8.02 3.08
C VAL A 204 -8.61 -8.31 2.70
N ASN A 205 -9.51 -7.47 3.17
CA ASN A 205 -10.94 -7.57 2.96
C ASN A 205 -11.38 -6.47 2.00
N ILE A 206 -11.97 -6.84 0.87
CA ILE A 206 -12.39 -5.92 -0.19
C ILE A 206 -13.89 -5.96 -0.35
N CYS A 207 -14.52 -4.80 -0.49
CA CYS A 207 -15.93 -4.66 -0.80
C CYS A 207 -16.17 -3.45 -1.70
N ASN A 208 -16.98 -3.60 -2.72
CA ASN A 208 -17.46 -2.53 -3.61
C ASN A 208 -16.34 -1.58 -4.09
N SER A 209 -15.23 -2.13 -4.55
CA SER A 209 -14.03 -1.36 -4.88
C SER A 209 -13.52 -1.65 -6.29
N ILE A 210 -12.81 -0.69 -6.87
CA ILE A 210 -12.13 -0.85 -8.16
C ILE A 210 -10.63 -0.98 -7.88
N ILE A 211 -10.03 -2.11 -8.26
CA ILE A 211 -8.60 -2.37 -8.07
C ILE A 211 -8.02 -2.90 -9.37
N VAL A 212 -7.41 -2.02 -10.15
CA VAL A 212 -6.93 -2.36 -11.51
C VAL A 212 -5.53 -1.80 -11.77
N GLY A 213 -4.67 -2.63 -12.35
CA GLY A 213 -3.34 -2.25 -12.77
C GLY A 213 -3.33 -1.54 -14.14
N ARG A 214 -2.21 -0.93 -14.48
CA ARG A 214 -1.96 -0.32 -15.80
C ARG A 214 -1.52 -1.39 -16.79
N GLU A 215 -1.84 -1.19 -18.07
CA GLU A 215 -1.45 -2.05 -19.20
C GLU A 215 -0.04 -1.76 -19.70
N ASP A 216 0.40 -0.53 -19.57
CA ASP A 216 1.63 0.01 -20.13
C ASP A 216 2.89 -0.25 -19.28
N ASP A 217 2.76 -1.09 -18.28
CA ASP A 217 3.82 -1.41 -17.33
C ASP A 217 4.83 -2.45 -17.89
N GLY A 218 5.09 -2.39 -19.20
CA GLY A 218 6.03 -3.25 -19.91
C GLY A 218 5.44 -4.55 -20.43
N THR A 219 6.28 -5.37 -21.03
CA THR A 219 5.91 -6.60 -21.77
C THR A 219 5.38 -7.74 -20.90
N VAL A 220 5.35 -7.58 -19.60
CA VAL A 220 4.81 -8.56 -18.65
C VAL A 220 3.68 -7.88 -17.87
N ALA A 221 2.47 -8.39 -18.01
CA ALA A 221 1.32 -7.89 -17.26
C ALA A 221 1.56 -8.09 -15.75
N LYS A 222 1.93 -7.02 -15.07
CA LYS A 222 2.10 -7.03 -13.61
C LYS A 222 0.75 -7.25 -12.95
N ALA A 223 0.70 -8.15 -11.97
CA ALA A 223 -0.52 -8.38 -11.22
C ALA A 223 -0.99 -7.08 -10.53
N ALA A 224 -2.30 -6.85 -10.50
CA ALA A 224 -2.85 -5.75 -9.72
C ALA A 224 -2.71 -6.03 -8.21
N ILE A 225 -2.92 -7.27 -7.82
CA ILE A 225 -2.82 -7.73 -6.42
C ILE A 225 -1.84 -8.89 -6.36
N VAL A 226 -0.86 -8.83 -5.47
CA VAL A 226 0.09 -9.92 -5.24
C VAL A 226 0.06 -10.39 -3.79
N LEU A 227 0.09 -11.72 -3.61
CA LEU A 227 0.25 -12.35 -2.31
C LEU A 227 1.68 -12.89 -2.21
N THR A 228 2.43 -12.42 -1.20
CA THR A 228 3.80 -12.84 -0.94
C THR A 228 3.90 -13.41 0.46
N GLY A 229 4.35 -14.67 0.60
CA GLY A 229 4.63 -15.30 1.88
C GLY A 229 6.12 -15.27 2.20
N THR A 230 6.47 -15.48 3.47
CA THR A 230 7.85 -15.83 3.83
C THR A 230 8.01 -17.35 3.78
N GLU A 231 9.19 -17.84 3.38
CA GLU A 231 9.50 -19.28 3.28
C GLU A 231 9.34 -20.06 4.59
N LYS A 232 9.24 -19.39 5.73
CA LYS A 232 9.30 -20.03 7.05
C LYS A 232 7.97 -20.43 7.65
N THR A 233 6.87 -19.92 7.15
CA THR A 233 5.53 -20.33 7.57
C THR A 233 4.63 -20.32 6.35
N PRO A 234 3.88 -21.39 6.06
CA PRO A 234 2.74 -21.34 5.16
C PRO A 234 1.64 -20.52 5.85
N SER A 235 1.94 -19.29 6.07
CA SER A 235 1.04 -18.37 6.70
C SER A 235 0.01 -17.96 5.67
N SER A 236 -1.14 -18.01 6.08
CA SER A 236 -2.42 -17.66 5.54
C SER A 236 -2.50 -16.15 5.21
N ALA A 237 -1.86 -15.71 4.14
CA ALA A 237 -2.25 -14.43 3.56
C ALA A 237 -3.66 -14.62 2.98
N TYR A 238 -4.64 -13.92 3.52
CA TYR A 238 -6.02 -14.04 3.09
C TYR A 238 -6.44 -12.81 2.29
N LEU A 239 -6.95 -13.07 1.10
CA LEU A 239 -7.71 -12.08 0.36
C LEU A 239 -9.17 -12.50 0.36
N ASN A 240 -10.02 -11.70 0.97
CA ASN A 240 -11.46 -11.92 1.00
C ASN A 240 -12.17 -10.83 0.19
N SER A 241 -12.94 -11.19 -0.81
CA SER A 241 -13.86 -10.27 -1.45
C SER A 241 -15.29 -10.52 -0.97
N TYR A 242 -15.94 -9.46 -0.56
CA TYR A 242 -17.34 -9.47 -0.12
C TYR A 242 -18.33 -9.06 -1.20
N GLY A 243 -17.83 -8.86 -2.43
CA GLY A 243 -18.64 -8.59 -3.62
C GLY A 243 -18.74 -7.12 -4.01
N GLY A 244 -19.27 -6.90 -5.21
CA GLY A 244 -19.46 -5.58 -5.81
C GLY A 244 -18.19 -4.93 -6.34
N SER A 245 -17.07 -5.67 -6.43
CA SER A 245 -15.77 -5.10 -6.81
C SER A 245 -15.42 -5.41 -8.28
N ILE A 246 -14.66 -4.50 -8.89
CA ILE A 246 -13.99 -4.72 -10.17
C ILE A 246 -12.51 -4.95 -9.87
N LEU A 247 -12.04 -6.15 -10.15
CA LEU A 247 -10.69 -6.57 -9.78
C LEU A 247 -9.86 -6.88 -11.03
N GLY A 248 -8.61 -6.44 -11.01
CA GLY A 248 -7.61 -6.76 -12.03
C GLY A 248 -6.98 -8.14 -11.81
N THR A 249 -5.79 -8.33 -12.33
CA THR A 249 -5.05 -9.58 -12.25
C THR A 249 -4.49 -9.89 -10.86
N PHE A 250 -4.38 -11.17 -10.54
CA PHE A 250 -3.75 -11.67 -9.31
C PHE A 250 -2.43 -12.39 -9.61
N GLY A 251 -1.50 -12.25 -8.69
CA GLY A 251 -0.28 -13.02 -8.64
C GLY A 251 -0.05 -13.60 -7.25
N SER A 252 0.67 -14.72 -7.19
CA SER A 252 1.11 -15.30 -5.93
C SER A 252 2.52 -15.83 -6.08
N VAL A 253 3.37 -15.50 -5.12
CA VAL A 253 4.74 -16.02 -5.00
C VAL A 253 4.78 -17.18 -3.99
N MET A 254 3.64 -17.57 -3.45
CA MET A 254 3.53 -18.66 -2.46
C MET A 254 3.32 -20.00 -3.13
N ASN A 255 4.00 -21.02 -2.65
CA ASN A 255 3.83 -22.39 -3.15
C ASN A 255 2.44 -23.00 -2.89
N SER A 256 1.69 -22.44 -1.96
CA SER A 256 0.31 -22.85 -1.65
C SER A 256 -0.44 -21.70 -0.96
N PRO A 257 -0.88 -20.69 -1.70
CA PRO A 257 -1.69 -19.63 -1.10
C PRO A 257 -3.07 -20.20 -0.75
N THR A 258 -3.47 -20.10 0.50
CA THR A 258 -4.88 -20.28 0.85
C THR A 258 -5.63 -19.00 0.52
N ILE A 259 -6.02 -18.86 -0.73
CA ILE A 259 -6.81 -17.73 -1.19
C ILE A 259 -8.28 -18.09 -1.01
N ALA A 260 -8.87 -17.67 0.10
CA ALA A 260 -10.31 -17.74 0.27
C ALA A 260 -10.95 -16.52 -0.43
N ILE A 261 -11.09 -16.59 -1.74
CA ILE A 261 -11.79 -15.54 -2.47
C ILE A 261 -13.26 -15.93 -2.52
N ASN A 262 -14.08 -15.15 -1.88
CA ASN A 262 -15.52 -15.27 -2.00
C ASN A 262 -15.96 -14.44 -3.22
N TRP A 263 -15.97 -15.07 -4.40
CA TRP A 263 -16.25 -14.46 -5.68
C TRP A 263 -17.72 -14.06 -5.90
N ASN A 264 -18.51 -13.91 -4.88
CA ASN A 264 -19.90 -13.56 -5.02
C ASN A 264 -20.04 -12.11 -5.53
N ASN A 265 -20.43 -11.96 -6.77
CA ASN A 265 -20.72 -10.71 -7.45
C ASN A 265 -19.54 -9.77 -7.73
N ASP A 266 -18.31 -10.27 -7.75
CA ASP A 266 -17.17 -9.50 -8.24
C ASP A 266 -17.04 -9.65 -9.76
N HIS A 267 -16.71 -8.56 -10.43
CA HIS A 267 -16.42 -8.59 -11.85
C HIS A 267 -14.94 -8.90 -12.08
N MET A 268 -14.67 -10.13 -12.50
CA MET A 268 -13.36 -10.56 -13.01
C MET A 268 -13.55 -11.27 -14.33
N ASP A 269 -12.74 -10.93 -15.31
CA ASP A 269 -12.64 -11.66 -16.56
C ASP A 269 -11.31 -12.42 -16.58
N GLY A 270 -11.36 -13.74 -16.36
CA GLY A 270 -10.16 -14.59 -16.34
C GLY A 270 -9.48 -14.74 -17.70
N SER A 271 -10.23 -14.52 -18.80
CA SER A 271 -9.69 -14.57 -20.18
C SER A 271 -9.23 -13.20 -20.68
N ASN A 272 -9.70 -12.13 -20.06
CA ASN A 272 -9.44 -10.76 -20.47
C ASN A 272 -9.45 -9.84 -19.23
N PRO A 273 -8.36 -9.78 -18.47
CA PRO A 273 -8.32 -9.11 -17.19
C PRO A 273 -8.77 -7.65 -17.28
N ASN A 274 -9.45 -7.19 -16.24
CA ASN A 274 -9.77 -5.78 -16.09
C ASN A 274 -8.50 -4.97 -15.93
N THR A 275 -8.32 -3.99 -16.78
CA THR A 275 -7.18 -3.11 -16.80
C THR A 275 -7.63 -1.67 -16.65
N TYR A 276 -6.69 -0.79 -16.39
CA TYR A 276 -6.96 0.63 -16.20
C TYR A 276 -7.69 1.23 -17.41
N SER A 277 -7.18 1.01 -18.61
CA SER A 277 -7.78 1.56 -19.83
C SER A 277 -9.16 1.00 -20.16
N LYS A 278 -9.43 -0.27 -19.84
CA LYS A 278 -10.75 -0.86 -20.03
C LYS A 278 -11.82 -0.25 -19.12
N ILE A 279 -11.43 0.09 -17.90
CA ILE A 279 -12.36 0.65 -16.90
C ILE A 279 -12.56 2.15 -17.11
N PHE A 280 -11.48 2.87 -17.39
CA PHE A 280 -11.49 4.33 -17.42
C PHE A 280 -11.44 4.92 -18.85
N GLY A 281 -11.23 4.10 -19.86
CA GLY A 281 -11.16 4.54 -21.27
C GLY A 281 -9.90 5.32 -21.64
N THR A 282 -8.89 5.34 -20.79
CA THR A 282 -7.62 6.05 -20.96
C THR A 282 -6.48 5.29 -20.31
N THR A 283 -5.25 5.58 -20.68
CA THR A 283 -4.04 4.95 -20.09
C THR A 283 -3.47 5.72 -18.91
N THR A 284 -3.91 6.95 -18.68
CA THR A 284 -3.40 7.83 -17.62
C THR A 284 -4.52 8.37 -16.73
N ALA A 285 -4.27 8.48 -15.44
CA ALA A 285 -5.20 9.09 -14.51
C ALA A 285 -5.36 10.58 -14.83
N GLY A 286 -6.55 11.09 -14.73
CA GLY A 286 -6.85 12.50 -14.97
C GLY A 286 -7.26 12.86 -16.39
N GLU A 287 -7.04 12.00 -17.39
CA GLU A 287 -7.48 12.28 -18.76
C GLU A 287 -9.00 12.28 -18.93
N ASN A 288 -9.73 11.62 -18.07
CA ASN A 288 -11.20 11.61 -18.06
C ASN A 288 -11.85 12.64 -17.12
N GLY A 289 -11.17 13.74 -16.84
CA GLY A 289 -11.73 14.81 -16.00
C GLY A 289 -11.48 14.66 -14.52
N GLY A 290 -10.60 13.79 -14.16
CA GLY A 290 -10.13 13.62 -12.78
C GLY A 290 -11.03 12.71 -11.94
N PHE A 291 -10.41 12.08 -10.99
CA PHE A 291 -11.11 11.49 -9.86
C PHE A 291 -11.40 12.62 -8.87
N THR A 292 -12.58 13.16 -8.93
CA THR A 292 -13.07 14.12 -7.93
C THR A 292 -13.79 13.38 -6.82
#